data_b9e677c4c0ec70304941ce88767355d2
#
_entry.id   b9e677c4c0ec70304941ce88767355d2
#
_cell.length_a   1.000
_cell.length_b   1.000
_cell.length_c   1.000
_cell.angle_alpha   90.00
_cell.angle_beta   90.00
_cell.angle_gamma   90.00
#
_symmetry.space_group_name_H-M   'P 1'
#
loop_
_entity.id
_entity.type
_entity.pdbx_description
1 polymer ?
#
loop_
_entity_poly.entity_id
_entity_poly.type
_entity_poly.pdbx_seq_one_letter_code
_entity_poly.pdbx_strand_id
1 'polypeptide(L)'
;LLPELAHAGYRAVAPFMRGYAPTSVAANGAYQTAALSTDANALHDVLGADSRAVIIGHDWGAPAAYGAAILEPSRWKSVVGMSVPPWGAMGNAFVNNLNQVQRSWYMFFFQHGLADFVVGANNHAFIDMLWDQWSPGFTAEADIAHAKACIAQPEHLAAALGYYRATLGSGFRDPALESAQALTQSESPPQPLLYLHGENDGCIGLDVAHDATTRAPEHAQVKIIANAGHFMQLEQPEIVNAHIVNWITTHAS
;
A
#
# COMPACT_ATOMS: atom_id res chain seq x y z
N LEU A 1 -9.41 6.15 -11.02
CA LEU A 1 -10.06 6.55 -9.75
C LEU A 1 -10.17 8.08 -9.60
N LEU A 2 -9.09 8.87 -9.79
CA LEU A 2 -9.14 10.33 -9.55
C LEU A 2 -10.28 11.05 -10.30
N PRO A 3 -10.53 10.80 -11.61
CA PRO A 3 -11.65 11.42 -12.30
C PRO A 3 -13.01 11.06 -11.70
N GLU A 4 -13.21 9.80 -11.28
CA GLU A 4 -14.46 9.33 -10.70
C GLU A 4 -14.73 9.98 -9.33
N LEU A 5 -13.71 10.14 -8.51
CA LEU A 5 -13.82 10.89 -7.27
C LEU A 5 -14.16 12.37 -7.51
N ALA A 6 -13.54 12.98 -8.52
CA ALA A 6 -13.85 14.36 -8.89
C ALA A 6 -15.30 14.51 -9.39
N HIS A 7 -15.80 13.59 -10.21
CA HIS A 7 -17.21 13.55 -10.63
C HIS A 7 -18.18 13.36 -9.45
N ALA A 8 -17.76 12.62 -8.43
CA ALA A 8 -18.51 12.47 -7.19
C ALA A 8 -18.42 13.68 -6.23
N GLY A 9 -17.74 14.76 -6.63
CA GLY A 9 -17.65 16.01 -5.87
C GLY A 9 -16.49 16.07 -4.86
N TYR A 10 -15.55 15.14 -4.91
CA TYR A 10 -14.37 15.13 -4.04
C TYR A 10 -13.18 15.84 -4.68
N ARG A 11 -12.40 16.54 -3.87
CA ARG A 11 -11.04 16.93 -4.24
C ARG A 11 -10.13 15.72 -4.05
N ALA A 12 -9.74 15.08 -5.13
CA ALA A 12 -8.88 13.90 -5.10
C ALA A 12 -7.41 14.27 -5.34
N VAL A 13 -6.51 13.74 -4.51
CA VAL A 13 -5.06 13.95 -4.59
C VAL A 13 -4.35 12.60 -4.49
N ALA A 14 -3.42 12.32 -5.41
CA ALA A 14 -2.58 11.13 -5.38
C ALA A 14 -1.11 11.57 -5.34
N PRO A 15 -0.45 11.56 -4.18
CA PRO A 15 0.96 11.91 -4.06
C PRO A 15 1.85 10.76 -4.53
N PHE A 16 3.02 11.09 -5.07
CA PHE A 16 4.13 10.16 -5.12
C PHE A 16 4.70 10.01 -3.70
N MET A 17 4.78 8.78 -3.21
CA MET A 17 5.24 8.50 -1.85
C MET A 17 6.73 8.85 -1.69
N ARG A 18 7.18 9.07 -0.44
CA ARG A 18 8.58 9.40 -0.16
C ARG A 18 9.54 8.45 -0.85
N GLY A 19 10.59 8.98 -1.47
CA GLY A 19 11.60 8.17 -2.15
C GLY A 19 11.23 7.69 -3.55
N TYR A 20 10.00 7.86 -4.01
CA TYR A 20 9.61 7.62 -5.42
C TYR A 20 9.58 8.96 -6.17
N ALA A 21 10.39 9.09 -7.21
CA ALA A 21 10.43 10.33 -8.00
C ALA A 21 9.06 10.67 -8.61
N PRO A 22 8.66 11.97 -8.66
CA PRO A 22 9.45 13.16 -8.38
C PRO A 22 9.55 13.56 -6.89
N THR A 23 8.95 12.81 -5.97
CA THR A 23 9.12 13.07 -4.53
C THR A 23 10.54 12.72 -4.11
N SER A 24 11.18 13.60 -3.34
CA SER A 24 12.55 13.42 -2.88
C SER A 24 12.73 12.18 -1.99
N VAL A 25 13.95 11.68 -1.93
CA VAL A 25 14.33 10.70 -0.91
C VAL A 25 14.26 11.33 0.48
N ALA A 26 13.95 10.51 1.50
CA ALA A 26 13.85 10.98 2.87
C ALA A 26 15.21 11.44 3.39
N ALA A 27 15.33 12.70 3.82
CA ALA A 27 16.59 13.27 4.32
C ALA A 27 17.13 12.51 5.56
N ASN A 28 16.22 11.97 6.39
CA ASN A 28 16.56 11.15 7.56
C ASN A 28 16.71 9.66 7.23
N GLY A 29 16.50 9.23 5.97
CA GLY A 29 16.60 7.83 5.56
C GLY A 29 15.49 6.90 6.12
N ALA A 30 14.45 7.43 6.74
CA ALA A 30 13.38 6.65 7.36
C ALA A 30 12.34 6.20 6.34
N TYR A 31 12.17 4.88 6.19
CA TYR A 31 11.19 4.25 5.28
C TYR A 31 10.28 3.25 5.99
N GLN A 32 10.29 3.19 7.31
CA GLN A 32 9.36 2.39 8.10
C GLN A 32 7.91 2.87 7.95
N THR A 33 6.94 1.99 8.14
CA THR A 33 5.51 2.28 7.91
C THR A 33 5.02 3.52 8.66
N ALA A 34 5.46 3.73 9.90
CA ALA A 34 5.09 4.93 10.66
C ALA A 34 5.55 6.24 9.98
N ALA A 35 6.69 6.22 9.26
CA ALA A 35 7.14 7.37 8.51
C ALA A 35 6.22 7.69 7.32
N LEU A 36 5.70 6.65 6.64
CA LEU A 36 4.73 6.79 5.55
C LEU A 36 3.39 7.33 6.08
N SER A 37 2.99 6.84 7.24
CA SER A 37 1.74 7.25 7.91
C SER A 37 1.80 8.71 8.37
N THR A 38 2.94 9.15 8.89
CA THR A 38 3.14 10.55 9.28
C THR A 38 3.18 11.50 8.09
N ASP A 39 3.70 11.06 6.93
CA ASP A 39 3.59 11.83 5.69
C ASP A 39 2.14 12.04 5.26
N ALA A 40 1.31 11.00 5.34
CA ALA A 40 -0.10 11.10 4.98
C ALA A 40 -0.83 12.11 5.88
N ASN A 41 -0.56 12.10 7.20
CA ASN A 41 -1.12 13.06 8.15
C ASN A 41 -0.59 14.48 7.90
N ALA A 42 0.69 14.64 7.57
CA ALA A 42 1.25 15.95 7.20
C ALA A 42 0.64 16.49 5.89
N LEU A 43 0.42 15.63 4.90
CA LEU A 43 -0.27 16.01 3.66
C LEU A 43 -1.71 16.45 3.92
N HIS A 44 -2.43 15.82 4.83
CA HIS A 44 -3.77 16.26 5.26
C HIS A 44 -3.74 17.74 5.68
N ASP A 45 -2.78 18.14 6.52
CA ASP A 45 -2.64 19.53 6.98
C ASP A 45 -2.25 20.47 5.85
N VAL A 46 -1.24 20.13 5.07
CA VAL A 46 -0.74 20.94 3.95
C VAL A 46 -1.82 21.20 2.88
N LEU A 47 -2.68 20.20 2.66
CA LEU A 47 -3.79 20.30 1.71
C LEU A 47 -5.00 21.06 2.28
N GLY A 48 -4.98 21.42 3.56
CA GLY A 48 -6.10 22.05 4.25
C GLY A 48 -7.33 21.15 4.31
N ALA A 49 -7.11 19.83 4.49
CA ALA A 49 -8.19 18.87 4.64
C ALA A 49 -8.86 19.00 6.01
N ASP A 50 -10.08 18.51 6.14
CA ASP A 50 -10.83 18.47 7.39
C ASP A 50 -11.19 17.03 7.79
N SER A 51 -11.92 16.86 8.88
CA SER A 51 -12.32 15.55 9.42
C SER A 51 -13.24 14.72 8.51
N ARG A 52 -13.63 15.25 7.33
CA ARG A 52 -14.38 14.52 6.29
C ARG A 52 -13.44 13.84 5.30
N ALA A 53 -12.13 14.06 5.40
CA ALA A 53 -11.15 13.46 4.51
C ALA A 53 -11.21 11.94 4.56
N VAL A 54 -11.00 11.32 3.41
CA VAL A 54 -10.90 9.87 3.23
C VAL A 54 -9.48 9.54 2.78
N ILE A 55 -8.91 8.48 3.31
CA ILE A 55 -7.60 8.00 2.89
C ILE A 55 -7.75 6.66 2.17
N ILE A 56 -7.09 6.56 1.00
CA ILE A 56 -7.13 5.38 0.13
C ILE A 56 -5.69 4.94 -0.12
N GLY A 57 -5.38 3.68 0.12
CA GLY A 57 -4.03 3.14 -0.09
C GLY A 57 -4.05 1.81 -0.84
N HIS A 58 -3.04 1.62 -1.71
CA HIS A 58 -2.77 0.37 -2.41
C HIS A 58 -1.33 -0.05 -2.14
N ASP A 59 -1.07 -1.34 -2.02
CA ASP A 59 0.26 -1.90 -1.73
C ASP A 59 0.88 -1.21 -0.50
N TRP A 60 2.08 -0.61 -0.56
CA TRP A 60 2.66 0.18 0.53
C TRP A 60 1.82 1.37 0.98
N GLY A 61 0.94 1.88 0.10
CA GLY A 61 -0.03 2.90 0.46
C GLY A 61 -1.10 2.40 1.43
N ALA A 62 -1.43 1.10 1.45
CA ALA A 62 -2.44 0.56 2.35
C ALA A 62 -1.98 0.58 3.82
N PRO A 63 -0.82 0.00 4.22
CA PRO A 63 -0.31 0.16 5.59
C PRO A 63 -0.03 1.62 5.96
N ALA A 64 0.38 2.48 5.02
CA ALA A 64 0.50 3.92 5.27
C ALA A 64 -0.85 4.55 5.64
N ALA A 65 -1.93 4.21 4.91
CA ALA A 65 -3.28 4.69 5.16
C ALA A 65 -3.83 4.16 6.50
N TYR A 66 -3.66 2.88 6.78
CA TYR A 66 -4.06 2.31 8.08
C TYR A 66 -3.36 3.00 9.23
N GLY A 67 -2.03 3.13 9.14
CA GLY A 67 -1.23 3.78 10.17
C GLY A 67 -1.58 5.25 10.35
N ALA A 68 -1.83 6.00 9.29
CA ALA A 68 -2.26 7.40 9.38
C ALA A 68 -3.57 7.53 10.17
N ALA A 69 -4.54 6.66 9.89
CA ALA A 69 -5.83 6.63 10.55
C ALA A 69 -5.76 6.16 12.02
N ILE A 70 -4.80 5.28 12.35
CA ILE A 70 -4.53 4.85 13.73
C ILE A 70 -3.88 5.97 14.54
N LEU A 71 -2.85 6.62 13.96
CA LEU A 71 -2.06 7.64 14.66
C LEU A 71 -2.86 8.92 14.93
N GLU A 72 -3.71 9.32 13.98
CA GLU A 72 -4.50 10.55 14.09
C GLU A 72 -5.96 10.31 13.65
N PRO A 73 -6.74 9.57 14.45
CA PRO A 73 -8.04 9.06 14.06
C PRO A 73 -9.10 10.14 13.77
N SER A 74 -8.95 11.32 14.33
CA SER A 74 -9.89 12.43 14.10
C SER A 74 -9.76 13.11 12.73
N ARG A 75 -8.69 12.83 12.00
CA ARG A 75 -8.44 13.41 10.66
C ARG A 75 -9.22 12.72 9.56
N TRP A 76 -9.49 11.43 9.72
CA TRP A 76 -9.96 10.58 8.64
C TRP A 76 -11.36 10.06 8.89
N LYS A 77 -12.28 10.33 7.98
CA LYS A 77 -13.69 9.89 8.06
C LYS A 77 -13.83 8.40 7.80
N SER A 78 -13.10 7.89 6.80
CA SER A 78 -13.05 6.48 6.45
C SER A 78 -11.73 6.11 5.78
N VAL A 79 -11.47 4.82 5.72
CA VAL A 79 -10.24 4.25 5.15
C VAL A 79 -10.59 3.25 4.06
N VAL A 80 -9.81 3.25 2.98
CA VAL A 80 -9.86 2.21 1.95
C VAL A 80 -8.46 1.63 1.78
N GLY A 81 -8.33 0.32 1.93
CA GLY A 81 -7.10 -0.41 1.64
C GLY A 81 -7.26 -1.37 0.48
N MET A 82 -6.23 -1.49 -0.34
CA MET A 82 -6.22 -2.40 -1.49
C MET A 82 -4.98 -3.28 -1.45
N SER A 83 -5.16 -4.55 -1.79
CA SER A 83 -4.16 -5.61 -1.92
C SER A 83 -3.47 -6.02 -0.63
N VAL A 84 -3.01 -5.10 0.22
CA VAL A 84 -2.37 -5.43 1.51
C VAL A 84 -3.41 -5.43 2.63
N PRO A 85 -3.67 -6.59 3.27
CA PRO A 85 -4.74 -6.71 4.27
C PRO A 85 -4.34 -6.10 5.61
N PRO A 86 -5.31 -5.50 6.33
CA PRO A 86 -5.14 -5.03 7.70
C PRO A 86 -5.24 -6.18 8.72
N TRP A 87 -5.36 -5.84 9.99
CA TRP A 87 -5.67 -6.74 11.13
C TRP A 87 -4.66 -7.85 11.38
N GLY A 88 -3.39 -7.61 11.06
CA GLY A 88 -2.31 -8.56 11.31
C GLY A 88 -2.34 -9.81 10.41
N ALA A 89 -3.18 -9.84 9.35
CA ALA A 89 -3.29 -10.99 8.47
C ALA A 89 -1.97 -11.32 7.77
N MET A 90 -1.19 -10.31 7.32
CA MET A 90 0.14 -10.53 6.76
C MET A 90 1.12 -11.13 7.77
N GLY A 91 1.15 -10.62 9.00
CA GLY A 91 2.00 -11.17 10.06
C GLY A 91 1.65 -12.63 10.37
N ASN A 92 0.36 -12.95 10.45
CA ASN A 92 -0.11 -14.33 10.59
C ASN A 92 0.30 -15.20 9.39
N ALA A 93 0.20 -14.69 8.18
CA ALA A 93 0.55 -15.43 6.97
C ALA A 93 2.05 -15.74 6.90
N PHE A 94 2.93 -14.83 7.29
CA PHE A 94 4.37 -15.09 7.34
C PHE A 94 4.76 -16.22 8.31
N VAL A 95 3.97 -16.44 9.35
CA VAL A 95 4.24 -17.51 10.33
C VAL A 95 3.57 -18.83 9.95
N ASN A 96 2.35 -18.78 9.41
CA ASN A 96 1.48 -19.94 9.30
C ASN A 96 1.14 -20.34 7.86
N ASN A 97 1.61 -19.62 6.84
CA ASN A 97 1.26 -19.87 5.44
C ASN A 97 2.51 -19.88 4.55
N LEU A 98 3.04 -21.09 4.30
CA LEU A 98 4.24 -21.26 3.48
C LEU A 98 4.04 -20.83 2.02
N ASN A 99 2.83 -20.89 1.48
CA ASN A 99 2.54 -20.40 0.13
C ASN A 99 2.72 -18.88 0.08
N GLN A 100 2.29 -18.15 1.13
CA GLN A 100 2.52 -16.71 1.20
C GLN A 100 4.01 -16.39 1.39
N VAL A 101 4.72 -17.15 2.22
CA VAL A 101 6.19 -17.00 2.34
C VAL A 101 6.87 -17.15 0.97
N GLN A 102 6.44 -18.15 0.19
CA GLN A 102 6.95 -18.36 -1.17
C GLN A 102 6.61 -17.20 -2.11
N ARG A 103 5.36 -16.68 -2.10
CA ARG A 103 4.99 -15.50 -2.90
C ARG A 103 5.80 -14.27 -2.51
N SER A 104 6.11 -14.13 -1.25
CA SER A 104 6.88 -13.01 -0.69
C SER A 104 8.40 -13.16 -0.81
N TRP A 105 8.91 -14.11 -1.61
CA TRP A 105 10.34 -14.39 -1.77
C TRP A 105 11.18 -13.15 -2.06
N TYR A 106 10.65 -12.23 -2.85
CA TYR A 106 11.33 -10.99 -3.24
C TYR A 106 11.59 -10.08 -2.02
N MET A 107 10.72 -10.07 -1.01
CA MET A 107 10.90 -9.29 0.21
C MET A 107 12.14 -9.76 0.99
N PHE A 108 12.40 -11.07 1.00
CA PHE A 108 13.61 -11.65 1.60
C PHE A 108 14.83 -11.39 0.73
N PHE A 109 14.69 -11.47 -0.59
CA PHE A 109 15.77 -11.11 -1.52
C PHE A 109 16.20 -9.66 -1.36
N PHE A 110 15.27 -8.73 -1.14
CA PHE A 110 15.56 -7.31 -0.95
C PHE A 110 16.38 -7.02 0.31
N GLN A 111 16.44 -7.94 1.26
CA GLN A 111 17.34 -7.82 2.43
C GLN A 111 18.81 -8.07 2.06
N HIS A 112 19.08 -8.76 0.96
CA HIS A 112 20.43 -9.05 0.51
C HIS A 112 20.99 -7.89 -0.32
N GLY A 113 22.28 -7.54 -0.11
CA GLY A 113 22.94 -6.44 -0.85
C GLY A 113 23.00 -6.62 -2.37
N LEU A 114 22.84 -7.86 -2.88
CA LEU A 114 22.75 -8.13 -4.30
C LEU A 114 21.52 -7.49 -4.95
N ALA A 115 20.46 -7.24 -4.17
CA ALA A 115 19.22 -6.66 -4.67
C ALA A 115 19.43 -5.26 -5.27
N ASP A 116 20.29 -4.43 -4.70
CA ASP A 116 20.60 -3.08 -5.20
C ASP A 116 21.10 -3.13 -6.67
N PHE A 117 21.86 -4.15 -7.00
CA PHE A 117 22.37 -4.35 -8.35
C PHE A 117 21.33 -5.03 -9.27
N VAL A 118 20.73 -6.13 -8.82
CA VAL A 118 19.85 -6.97 -9.66
C VAL A 118 18.55 -6.24 -10.03
N VAL A 119 17.95 -5.52 -9.08
CA VAL A 119 16.69 -4.79 -9.34
C VAL A 119 16.92 -3.61 -10.29
N GLY A 120 18.09 -2.96 -10.23
CA GLY A 120 18.46 -1.87 -11.14
C GLY A 120 18.96 -2.33 -12.51
N ALA A 121 19.33 -3.62 -12.66
CA ALA A 121 19.92 -4.14 -13.90
C ALA A 121 18.89 -4.25 -15.04
N ASN A 122 19.40 -4.29 -16.29
CA ASN A 122 18.61 -4.59 -17.48
C ASN A 122 17.33 -3.74 -17.60
N ASN A 123 17.45 -2.42 -17.40
CA ASN A 123 16.31 -1.50 -17.42
C ASN A 123 15.20 -1.92 -16.43
N HIS A 124 15.60 -2.31 -15.21
CA HIS A 124 14.67 -2.76 -14.16
C HIS A 124 13.78 -3.94 -14.61
N ALA A 125 14.30 -4.90 -15.37
CA ALA A 125 13.56 -6.09 -15.79
C ALA A 125 13.00 -6.91 -14.62
N PHE A 126 13.56 -6.74 -13.42
CA PHE A 126 13.03 -7.31 -12.20
C PHE A 126 11.61 -6.82 -11.89
N ILE A 127 11.32 -5.56 -12.18
CA ILE A 127 9.98 -4.98 -12.00
C ILE A 127 8.97 -5.59 -12.99
N ASP A 128 9.36 -5.83 -14.25
CA ASP A 128 8.50 -6.51 -15.22
C ASP A 128 8.12 -7.91 -14.73
N MET A 129 9.10 -8.65 -14.22
CA MET A 129 8.88 -9.98 -13.67
C MET A 129 7.94 -9.97 -12.46
N LEU A 130 8.11 -9.04 -11.51
CA LEU A 130 7.21 -8.93 -10.36
C LEU A 130 5.79 -8.58 -10.82
N TRP A 131 5.65 -7.67 -11.77
CA TRP A 131 4.33 -7.28 -12.28
C TRP A 131 3.59 -8.46 -12.91
N ASP A 132 4.28 -9.24 -13.74
CA ASP A 132 3.73 -10.46 -14.35
C ASP A 132 3.33 -11.51 -13.32
N GLN A 133 4.14 -11.68 -12.26
CA GLN A 133 3.83 -12.58 -11.15
C GLN A 133 2.64 -12.12 -10.32
N TRP A 134 2.50 -10.80 -10.09
CA TRP A 134 1.50 -10.23 -9.19
C TRP A 134 0.13 -10.05 -9.85
N SER A 135 0.11 -9.78 -11.16
CA SER A 135 -1.10 -9.63 -11.97
C SER A 135 -0.99 -10.47 -13.26
N PRO A 136 -1.08 -11.81 -13.14
CA PRO A 136 -0.86 -12.71 -14.25
C PRO A 136 -1.80 -12.43 -15.42
N GLY A 137 -1.22 -12.23 -16.60
CA GLY A 137 -1.97 -11.98 -17.84
C GLY A 137 -2.45 -10.54 -18.03
N PHE A 138 -2.12 -9.63 -17.11
CA PHE A 138 -2.42 -8.20 -17.26
C PHE A 138 -1.22 -7.45 -17.85
N THR A 139 -1.41 -6.88 -19.02
CA THR A 139 -0.39 -6.08 -19.71
C THR A 139 -0.61 -4.60 -19.40
N ALA A 140 0.39 -3.96 -18.76
CA ALA A 140 0.33 -2.57 -18.34
C ALA A 140 1.63 -1.82 -18.67
N GLU A 141 2.07 -1.87 -19.93
CA GLU A 141 3.37 -1.33 -20.37
C GLU A 141 3.60 0.13 -19.93
N ALA A 142 2.58 0.98 -20.06
CA ALA A 142 2.69 2.39 -19.68
C ALA A 142 2.85 2.56 -18.16
N ASP A 143 2.09 1.81 -17.35
CA ASP A 143 2.15 1.88 -15.89
C ASP A 143 3.48 1.33 -15.36
N ILE A 144 3.96 0.21 -15.94
CA ILE A 144 5.27 -0.35 -15.63
C ILE A 144 6.39 0.64 -15.97
N ALA A 145 6.30 1.31 -17.12
CA ALA A 145 7.28 2.32 -17.52
C ALA A 145 7.29 3.50 -16.53
N HIS A 146 6.13 3.95 -16.06
CA HIS A 146 6.03 4.99 -15.04
C HIS A 146 6.62 4.52 -13.70
N ALA A 147 6.32 3.30 -13.25
CA ALA A 147 6.89 2.74 -12.02
C ALA A 147 8.41 2.68 -12.08
N LYS A 148 8.98 2.19 -13.20
CA LYS A 148 10.43 2.16 -13.42
C LYS A 148 11.04 3.58 -13.43
N ALA A 149 10.38 4.55 -14.04
CA ALA A 149 10.85 5.93 -14.06
C ALA A 149 10.95 6.53 -12.65
N CYS A 150 10.04 6.17 -11.73
CA CYS A 150 10.07 6.64 -10.34
C CYS A 150 11.26 6.11 -9.53
N ILE A 151 11.89 5.01 -9.95
CA ILE A 151 13.03 4.38 -9.27
C ILE A 151 14.29 4.34 -10.14
N ALA A 152 14.31 5.08 -11.25
CA ALA A 152 15.40 5.03 -12.23
C ALA A 152 16.75 5.51 -11.69
N GLN A 153 16.74 6.43 -10.74
CA GLN A 153 17.97 6.89 -10.08
C GLN A 153 18.34 5.98 -8.91
N PRO A 154 19.63 5.72 -8.68
CA PRO A 154 20.08 4.80 -7.62
C PRO A 154 19.54 5.12 -6.22
N GLU A 155 19.44 6.41 -5.88
CA GLU A 155 18.91 6.85 -4.59
C GLU A 155 17.41 6.54 -4.44
N HIS A 156 16.63 6.62 -5.51
CA HIS A 156 15.21 6.27 -5.49
C HIS A 156 15.01 4.75 -5.45
N LEU A 157 15.85 3.98 -6.14
CA LEU A 157 15.85 2.52 -6.02
C LEU A 157 16.20 2.10 -4.59
N ALA A 158 17.26 2.69 -4.00
CA ALA A 158 17.63 2.40 -2.62
C ALA A 158 16.51 2.77 -1.63
N ALA A 159 15.79 3.86 -1.87
CA ALA A 159 14.63 4.26 -1.09
C ALA A 159 13.49 3.23 -1.20
N ALA A 160 13.15 2.77 -2.40
CA ALA A 160 12.13 1.75 -2.62
C ALA A 160 12.46 0.42 -1.91
N LEU A 161 13.71 -0.04 -2.00
CA LEU A 161 14.20 -1.20 -1.23
C LEU A 161 14.19 -0.93 0.28
N GLY A 162 14.39 0.32 0.67
CA GLY A 162 14.37 0.77 2.06
C GLY A 162 13.05 0.48 2.79
N TYR A 163 11.92 0.51 2.11
CA TYR A 163 10.61 0.14 2.67
C TYR A 163 10.60 -1.29 3.21
N TYR A 164 11.08 -2.23 2.40
CA TYR A 164 11.17 -3.64 2.76
C TYR A 164 12.23 -3.89 3.84
N ARG A 165 13.39 -3.23 3.74
CA ARG A 165 14.49 -3.35 4.69
C ARG A 165 14.13 -2.81 6.08
N ALA A 166 13.44 -1.68 6.14
CA ALA A 166 12.97 -1.09 7.39
C ALA A 166 11.82 -1.90 8.04
N THR A 167 11.04 -2.64 7.25
CA THR A 167 9.87 -3.39 7.74
C THR A 167 10.23 -4.82 8.15
N LEU A 168 11.03 -5.54 7.36
CA LEU A 168 11.29 -6.97 7.54
C LEU A 168 12.73 -7.29 7.93
N GLY A 169 13.63 -6.34 7.83
CA GLY A 169 15.06 -6.58 8.02
C GLY A 169 15.70 -5.66 9.05
N SER A 170 17.01 -5.47 8.87
CA SER A 170 17.84 -4.60 9.69
C SER A 170 18.09 -3.22 9.05
N GLY A 171 17.25 -2.81 8.08
CA GLY A 171 17.34 -1.48 7.49
C GLY A 171 17.13 -0.39 8.52
N PHE A 172 17.61 0.80 8.20
CA PHE A 172 17.48 1.94 9.11
C PHE A 172 16.03 2.23 9.44
N ARG A 173 15.77 2.47 10.71
CA ARG A 173 14.50 2.95 11.26
C ARG A 173 14.80 4.16 12.14
N ASP A 174 14.03 5.21 12.00
CA ASP A 174 14.12 6.38 12.85
C ASP A 174 13.62 6.02 14.27
N PRO A 175 14.47 6.08 15.30
CA PRO A 175 14.07 5.74 16.67
C PRO A 175 12.97 6.65 17.21
N ALA A 176 12.84 7.89 16.70
CA ALA A 176 11.78 8.81 17.09
C ALA A 176 10.38 8.31 16.69
N LEU A 177 10.29 7.40 15.73
CA LEU A 177 9.04 6.84 15.23
C LEU A 177 8.72 5.44 15.80
N GLU A 178 9.56 4.88 16.67
CA GLU A 178 9.36 3.49 17.16
C GLU A 178 8.03 3.30 17.91
N SER A 179 7.62 4.26 18.74
CA SER A 179 6.32 4.18 19.43
C SER A 179 5.15 4.24 18.45
N ALA A 180 5.23 5.09 17.42
CA ALA A 180 4.22 5.15 16.36
C ALA A 180 4.23 3.85 15.53
N GLN A 181 5.41 3.32 15.21
CA GLN A 181 5.56 2.06 14.49
C GLN A 181 4.92 0.89 15.25
N ALA A 182 5.16 0.78 16.55
CA ALA A 182 4.55 -0.25 17.39
C ALA A 182 3.03 -0.13 17.40
N LEU A 183 2.50 1.08 17.52
CA LEU A 183 1.06 1.33 17.51
C LEU A 183 0.40 0.93 16.19
N THR A 184 1.00 1.30 15.04
CA THR A 184 0.47 0.94 13.72
C THR A 184 0.52 -0.57 13.43
N GLN A 185 1.34 -1.32 14.16
CA GLN A 185 1.43 -2.78 14.02
C GLN A 185 0.48 -3.54 14.95
N SER A 186 0.09 -2.93 16.08
CA SER A 186 -0.75 -3.59 17.09
C SER A 186 -2.24 -3.22 17.00
N GLU A 187 -2.56 -2.04 16.46
CA GLU A 187 -3.91 -1.50 16.42
C GLU A 187 -4.55 -1.63 15.04
N SER A 188 -5.84 -1.38 14.99
CA SER A 188 -6.63 -1.32 13.76
C SER A 188 -7.25 0.07 13.60
N PRO A 189 -7.45 0.56 12.36
CA PRO A 189 -8.16 1.81 12.14
C PRO A 189 -9.54 1.78 12.80
N PRO A 190 -9.89 2.75 13.64
CA PRO A 190 -11.22 2.79 14.29
C PRO A 190 -12.32 3.31 13.35
N GLN A 191 -11.97 3.85 12.19
CA GLN A 191 -12.90 4.38 11.21
C GLN A 191 -13.55 3.24 10.39
N PRO A 192 -14.69 3.49 9.73
CA PRO A 192 -15.21 2.61 8.69
C PRO A 192 -14.12 2.27 7.67
N LEU A 193 -13.87 0.97 7.43
CA LEU A 193 -12.78 0.50 6.59
C LEU A 193 -13.31 -0.42 5.49
N LEU A 194 -13.00 -0.09 4.23
CA LEU A 194 -13.17 -0.97 3.08
C LEU A 194 -11.81 -1.60 2.72
N TYR A 195 -11.78 -2.92 2.67
CA TYR A 195 -10.64 -3.65 2.11
C TYR A 195 -11.03 -4.33 0.80
N LEU A 196 -10.26 -4.05 -0.27
CA LEU A 196 -10.42 -4.67 -1.58
C LEU A 196 -9.23 -5.57 -1.88
N HIS A 197 -9.50 -6.76 -2.46
CA HIS A 197 -8.46 -7.72 -2.81
C HIS A 197 -8.75 -8.38 -4.16
N GLY A 198 -7.75 -8.49 -5.02
CA GLY A 198 -7.86 -9.17 -6.30
C GLY A 198 -7.89 -10.69 -6.13
N GLU A 199 -8.87 -11.37 -6.76
CA GLU A 199 -9.01 -12.83 -6.69
C GLU A 199 -7.74 -13.58 -7.13
N ASN A 200 -7.04 -13.03 -8.14
CA ASN A 200 -5.85 -13.61 -8.75
C ASN A 200 -4.55 -12.92 -8.30
N ASP A 201 -4.56 -12.22 -7.15
CA ASP A 201 -3.37 -11.55 -6.63
C ASP A 201 -2.24 -12.55 -6.39
N GLY A 202 -1.17 -12.43 -7.18
CA GLY A 202 0.01 -13.30 -7.08
C GLY A 202 1.04 -12.81 -6.07
N CYS A 203 0.91 -11.57 -5.58
CA CYS A 203 1.75 -10.99 -4.54
C CYS A 203 1.27 -11.43 -3.14
N ILE A 204 -0.01 -11.20 -2.86
CA ILE A 204 -0.67 -11.62 -1.62
C ILE A 204 -1.81 -12.56 -1.98
N GLY A 205 -1.76 -13.79 -1.47
CA GLY A 205 -2.71 -14.81 -1.85
C GLY A 205 -4.12 -14.56 -1.33
N LEU A 206 -5.12 -15.05 -2.07
CA LEU A 206 -6.53 -14.97 -1.72
C LEU A 206 -6.84 -15.57 -0.33
N ASP A 207 -6.09 -16.59 0.08
CA ASP A 207 -6.17 -17.21 1.40
C ASP A 207 -5.82 -16.24 2.54
N VAL A 208 -4.89 -15.31 2.30
CA VAL A 208 -4.56 -14.23 3.26
C VAL A 208 -5.72 -13.22 3.35
N ALA A 209 -6.36 -12.90 2.23
CA ALA A 209 -7.55 -12.04 2.23
C ALA A 209 -8.74 -12.70 2.94
N HIS A 210 -8.90 -14.01 2.80
CA HIS A 210 -9.91 -14.77 3.55
C HIS A 210 -9.62 -14.76 5.06
N ASP A 211 -8.34 -14.93 5.49
CA ASP A 211 -7.97 -14.77 6.90
C ASP A 211 -8.30 -13.36 7.40
N ALA A 212 -7.99 -12.32 6.62
CA ALA A 212 -8.37 -10.94 6.95
C ALA A 212 -9.89 -10.77 7.11
N THR A 213 -10.70 -11.45 6.30
CA THR A 213 -12.17 -11.42 6.43
C THR A 213 -12.63 -11.97 7.77
N THR A 214 -11.98 -13.03 8.28
CA THR A 214 -12.33 -13.60 9.59
C THR A 214 -11.94 -12.72 10.76
N ARG A 215 -11.03 -11.77 10.57
CA ARG A 215 -10.53 -10.82 11.57
C ARG A 215 -11.22 -9.46 11.49
N ALA A 216 -12.00 -9.22 10.45
CA ALA A 216 -12.62 -7.94 10.18
C ALA A 216 -13.59 -7.54 11.30
N PRO A 217 -13.45 -6.34 11.88
CA PRO A 217 -14.41 -5.82 12.84
C PRO A 217 -15.72 -5.43 12.14
N GLU A 218 -16.80 -5.23 12.91
CA GLU A 218 -18.14 -4.92 12.36
C GLU A 218 -18.19 -3.65 11.49
N HIS A 219 -17.31 -2.68 11.74
CA HIS A 219 -17.23 -1.44 10.96
C HIS A 219 -16.43 -1.58 9.66
N ALA A 220 -15.97 -2.78 9.35
CA ALA A 220 -15.17 -3.04 8.15
C ALA A 220 -15.92 -3.92 7.16
N GLN A 221 -15.60 -3.72 5.87
CA GLN A 221 -16.09 -4.55 4.78
C GLN A 221 -14.91 -5.05 3.94
N VAL A 222 -14.94 -6.34 3.61
CA VAL A 222 -13.99 -6.97 2.69
C VAL A 222 -14.68 -7.33 1.39
N LYS A 223 -14.08 -7.01 0.26
CA LYS A 223 -14.57 -7.37 -1.08
C LYS A 223 -13.45 -8.00 -1.89
N ILE A 224 -13.74 -9.15 -2.47
CA ILE A 224 -12.89 -9.81 -3.44
C ILE A 224 -13.30 -9.34 -4.83
N ILE A 225 -12.33 -8.88 -5.61
CA ILE A 225 -12.52 -8.40 -6.99
C ILE A 225 -12.20 -9.54 -7.95
N ALA A 226 -13.22 -10.07 -8.59
CA ALA A 226 -13.08 -11.18 -9.52
C ALA A 226 -12.26 -10.77 -10.75
N ASN A 227 -11.48 -11.72 -11.29
CA ASN A 227 -10.65 -11.53 -12.48
C ASN A 227 -9.65 -10.36 -12.36
N ALA A 228 -9.15 -10.09 -11.17
CA ALA A 228 -8.13 -9.08 -10.92
C ALA A 228 -6.98 -9.65 -10.09
N GLY A 229 -5.76 -9.23 -10.39
CA GLY A 229 -4.55 -9.49 -9.63
C GLY A 229 -4.27 -8.37 -8.62
N HIS A 230 -2.98 -8.13 -8.41
CA HIS A 230 -2.49 -7.15 -7.43
C HIS A 230 -2.87 -5.71 -7.77
N PHE A 231 -2.85 -5.37 -9.05
CA PHE A 231 -3.16 -4.02 -9.55
C PHE A 231 -4.63 -3.91 -9.95
N MET A 232 -5.55 -4.40 -9.11
CA MET A 232 -6.99 -4.47 -9.40
C MET A 232 -7.60 -3.15 -9.85
N GLN A 233 -7.09 -2.02 -9.39
CA GLN A 233 -7.55 -0.68 -9.79
C GLN A 233 -7.22 -0.33 -11.26
N LEU A 234 -6.27 -1.06 -11.87
CA LEU A 234 -5.92 -0.97 -13.28
C LEU A 234 -6.60 -2.07 -14.11
N GLU A 235 -6.78 -3.26 -13.52
CA GLU A 235 -7.33 -4.44 -14.18
C GLU A 235 -8.86 -4.40 -14.28
N GLN A 236 -9.52 -3.91 -13.21
CA GLN A 236 -10.99 -3.80 -13.09
C GLN A 236 -11.41 -2.41 -12.61
N PRO A 237 -11.02 -1.32 -13.32
CA PRO A 237 -11.17 0.05 -12.83
C PRO A 237 -12.63 0.43 -12.55
N GLU A 238 -13.58 0.00 -13.37
CA GLU A 238 -15.00 0.31 -13.19
C GLU A 238 -15.55 -0.28 -11.90
N ILE A 239 -15.23 -1.55 -11.61
CA ILE A 239 -15.70 -2.28 -10.44
C ILE A 239 -15.06 -1.69 -9.17
N VAL A 240 -13.75 -1.49 -9.19
CA VAL A 240 -12.99 -0.95 -8.05
C VAL A 240 -13.44 0.48 -7.74
N ASN A 241 -13.55 1.33 -8.76
CA ASN A 241 -14.01 2.71 -8.59
C ASN A 241 -15.44 2.76 -8.03
N ALA A 242 -16.35 1.92 -8.52
CA ALA A 242 -17.71 1.84 -8.01
C ALA A 242 -17.76 1.45 -6.53
N HIS A 243 -16.98 0.45 -6.11
CA HIS A 243 -16.88 0.07 -4.69
C HIS A 243 -16.36 1.22 -3.83
N ILE A 244 -15.30 1.89 -4.26
CA ILE A 244 -14.70 3.00 -3.50
C ILE A 244 -15.65 4.19 -3.41
N VAL A 245 -16.20 4.65 -4.54
CA VAL A 245 -17.12 5.80 -4.56
C VAL A 245 -18.36 5.53 -3.73
N ASN A 246 -18.96 4.33 -3.87
CA ASN A 246 -20.12 3.96 -3.06
C ASN A 246 -19.79 3.94 -1.56
N TRP A 247 -18.64 3.36 -1.19
CA TRP A 247 -18.19 3.31 0.21
C TRP A 247 -18.04 4.69 0.82
N ILE A 248 -17.27 5.56 0.18
CA ILE A 248 -17.01 6.89 0.71
C ILE A 248 -18.26 7.76 0.75
N THR A 249 -19.15 7.64 -0.24
CA THR A 249 -20.42 8.38 -0.25
C THR A 249 -21.34 7.94 0.88
N THR A 250 -21.42 6.64 1.14
CA THR A 250 -22.23 6.08 2.22
C THR A 250 -21.73 6.49 3.60
N HIS A 251 -20.43 6.67 3.77
CA HIS A 251 -19.80 7.02 5.03
C HIS A 251 -19.39 8.49 5.13
N ALA A 252 -19.76 9.34 4.15
CA ALA A 252 -19.42 10.78 4.14
C ALA A 252 -20.31 11.64 5.05
N SER A 253 -21.46 11.14 5.46
CA SER A 253 -22.45 11.85 6.32
C SER A 253 -22.11 11.76 7.81
#